data_791d140338c116a788b9226fa9c9a13f
#
_entry.id   791d140338c116a788b9226fa9c9a13f
#
_cell.length_a   1.000
_cell.length_b   1.000
_cell.length_c   1.000
_cell.angle_alpha   90.00
_cell.angle_beta   90.00
_cell.angle_gamma   90.00
#
_symmetry.space_group_name_H-M   'P 1'
#
loop_
_entity.id
_entity.type
_entity.pdbx_description
1 polymer ?
#
loop_
_entity_poly.entity_id
_entity_poly.type
_entity_poly.pdbx_seq_one_letter_code
_entity_poly.pdbx_strand_id
1 'polypeptide(L)'
;MDEGQWEATKYDGKNYFVPVYKDNVEGYDVMFRKDLVDKYGWDISSVKTLADIEPMLADLEAEGLKYPYLSQKTAMFYRYYINDFDFFTADSQSNWVAVDRSTNEVVDTVLTDQYKEFCTLMAKWAEAGYISEDEVTKTTTDTTTQTQDWGISWWTDIPVNAEANSRYNQEVVMTPITDRWAHSTSALGSCYAVTANSTPEEAQACVDFLGLLYTDSKLADLYTFGIEGEDFNYVDGKVEQTDAGKYNHSMWESASATIVTPLTTEPDDKAELYKEFNGGANTSCAAGFRFDKNEVADKYAACQNVFNEYGFALENGGYGVDQIEDTIAQYQAALDEAGYQDVLAAFQAQYDEWKAENGSETTDESIEEESSSVAE
;
A
#
# COMPACT_ATOMS: atom_id res chain seq x y z
N MET A 1 -2.49 5.61 -19.45
CA MET A 1 -1.40 5.87 -18.47
C MET A 1 -0.87 7.27 -18.77
N ASP A 2 -0.64 8.04 -17.74
CA ASP A 2 -0.02 9.35 -17.85
C ASP A 2 1.52 9.25 -18.00
N GLU A 3 2.16 10.38 -18.27
CA GLU A 3 3.59 10.46 -18.50
C GLU A 3 4.39 10.10 -17.24
N GLY A 4 3.92 10.51 -16.06
CA GLY A 4 4.60 10.23 -14.79
C GLY A 4 4.68 8.75 -14.47
N GLN A 5 3.66 7.97 -14.82
CA GLN A 5 3.70 6.51 -14.66
C GLN A 5 4.77 5.86 -15.57
N TRP A 6 4.97 6.39 -16.78
CA TRP A 6 6.03 5.90 -17.66
C TRP A 6 7.42 6.34 -17.19
N GLU A 7 7.56 7.56 -16.67
CA GLU A 7 8.83 8.00 -16.07
C GLU A 7 9.24 7.08 -14.91
N ALA A 8 8.30 6.70 -14.06
CA ALA A 8 8.55 5.78 -12.96
C ALA A 8 9.02 4.37 -13.40
N THR A 9 8.83 3.97 -14.67
CA THR A 9 9.34 2.69 -15.21
C THR A 9 10.74 2.78 -15.82
N LYS A 10 11.32 3.98 -15.89
CA LYS A 10 12.67 4.17 -16.47
C LYS A 10 13.76 3.80 -15.49
N TYR A 11 14.82 3.23 -16.02
CA TYR A 11 16.10 3.02 -15.37
C TYR A 11 17.19 3.47 -16.35
N ASP A 12 18.06 4.39 -15.97
CA ASP A 12 19.05 5.03 -16.84
C ASP A 12 18.42 5.55 -18.15
N GLY A 13 17.28 6.23 -18.05
CA GLY A 13 16.55 6.83 -19.17
C GLY A 13 15.88 5.83 -20.13
N LYS A 14 15.80 4.53 -19.77
CA LYS A 14 15.15 3.49 -20.57
C LYS A 14 14.01 2.84 -19.81
N ASN A 15 12.88 2.62 -20.48
CA ASN A 15 11.78 1.86 -19.91
C ASN A 15 12.09 0.36 -19.87
N TYR A 16 12.00 -0.25 -18.70
CA TYR A 16 12.17 -1.68 -18.49
C TYR A 16 10.85 -2.40 -18.19
N PHE A 17 9.81 -1.66 -17.82
CA PHE A 17 8.56 -2.21 -17.36
C PHE A 17 7.37 -1.60 -18.09
N VAL A 18 6.31 -2.37 -18.22
CA VAL A 18 4.97 -1.90 -18.61
C VAL A 18 4.09 -2.02 -17.35
N PRO A 19 3.72 -0.92 -16.70
CA PRO A 19 2.93 -0.96 -15.47
C PRO A 19 1.49 -1.37 -15.77
N VAL A 20 0.87 -2.12 -14.87
CA VAL A 20 -0.57 -2.38 -14.91
C VAL A 20 -1.29 -1.09 -14.47
N TYR A 21 -2.29 -0.65 -15.24
CA TYR A 21 -3.09 0.50 -14.85
C TYR A 21 -4.21 0.06 -13.90
N LYS A 22 -4.01 0.37 -12.64
CA LYS A 22 -4.89 0.01 -11.52
C LYS A 22 -4.97 1.19 -10.52
N ASP A 23 -5.21 0.93 -9.26
CA ASP A 23 -4.93 1.82 -8.13
C ASP A 23 -3.42 2.07 -8.02
N ASN A 24 -2.92 3.03 -8.80
CA ASN A 24 -1.49 3.36 -8.91
C ASN A 24 -1.03 4.40 -7.87
N VAL A 25 -1.87 4.72 -6.91
CA VAL A 25 -1.58 5.55 -5.75
C VAL A 25 -1.91 4.77 -4.48
N GLU A 26 -1.31 5.14 -3.37
CA GLU A 26 -1.43 4.39 -2.13
C GLU A 26 -2.10 5.25 -1.05
N GLY A 27 -3.09 4.68 -0.40
CA GLY A 27 -3.76 5.17 0.77
C GLY A 27 -4.22 3.98 1.62
N TYR A 28 -4.57 4.23 2.86
CA TYR A 28 -5.01 3.17 3.78
C TYR A 28 -6.29 3.54 4.49
N ASP A 29 -7.13 2.52 4.65
CA ASP A 29 -8.41 2.56 5.32
C ASP A 29 -8.37 1.78 6.63
N VAL A 30 -9.17 2.21 7.58
CA VAL A 30 -9.67 1.32 8.63
C VAL A 30 -10.87 0.57 8.08
N MET A 31 -10.81 -0.76 8.12
CA MET A 31 -11.84 -1.67 7.65
C MET A 31 -12.63 -2.24 8.82
N PHE A 32 -13.95 -2.17 8.73
CA PHE A 32 -14.88 -2.64 9.74
C PHE A 32 -15.77 -3.73 9.19
N ARG A 33 -16.09 -4.71 9.99
CA ARG A 33 -17.19 -5.61 9.69
C ARG A 33 -18.52 -4.83 9.78
N LYS A 34 -19.28 -4.83 8.68
CA LYS A 34 -20.53 -4.07 8.59
C LYS A 34 -21.58 -4.52 9.62
N ASP A 35 -21.68 -5.82 9.88
CA ASP A 35 -22.62 -6.36 10.87
C ASP A 35 -22.36 -5.81 12.30
N LEU A 36 -21.09 -5.53 12.63
CA LEU A 36 -20.71 -4.93 13.91
C LEU A 36 -20.98 -3.42 13.93
N VAL A 37 -20.70 -2.72 12.82
CA VAL A 37 -21.06 -1.30 12.68
C VAL A 37 -22.55 -1.11 12.88
N ASP A 38 -23.37 -1.92 12.21
CA ASP A 38 -24.85 -1.86 12.34
C ASP A 38 -25.32 -2.24 13.74
N LYS A 39 -24.70 -3.24 14.36
CA LYS A 39 -25.05 -3.72 15.71
C LYS A 39 -24.82 -2.67 16.79
N TYR A 40 -23.68 -2.00 16.76
CA TYR A 40 -23.31 -1.01 17.76
C TYR A 40 -23.73 0.41 17.40
N GLY A 41 -24.09 0.65 16.13
CA GLY A 41 -24.43 1.99 15.63
C GLY A 41 -23.24 2.93 15.57
N TRP A 42 -22.04 2.41 15.28
CA TRP A 42 -20.84 3.23 15.21
C TRP A 42 -20.89 4.23 14.05
N ASP A 43 -20.54 5.47 14.33
CA ASP A 43 -20.31 6.50 13.31
C ASP A 43 -18.84 6.41 12.81
N ILE A 44 -18.61 5.53 11.84
CA ILE A 44 -17.27 5.34 11.27
C ILE A 44 -16.79 6.56 10.47
N SER A 45 -17.68 7.47 10.06
CA SER A 45 -17.29 8.69 9.33
C SER A 45 -16.54 9.69 10.22
N SER A 46 -16.67 9.56 11.53
CA SER A 46 -15.96 10.37 12.53
C SER A 46 -14.52 9.92 12.77
N VAL A 47 -14.13 8.71 12.34
CA VAL A 47 -12.77 8.17 12.49
C VAL A 47 -11.81 8.94 11.60
N LYS A 48 -10.76 9.52 12.19
CA LYS A 48 -9.69 10.28 11.52
C LYS A 48 -8.30 9.81 11.91
N THR A 49 -8.17 9.17 13.06
CA THR A 49 -6.93 8.63 13.60
C THR A 49 -7.15 7.22 14.13
N LEU A 50 -6.08 6.46 14.32
CA LEU A 50 -6.18 5.15 14.95
C LEU A 50 -6.78 5.21 16.37
N ALA A 51 -6.48 6.26 17.12
CA ALA A 51 -7.02 6.42 18.48
C ALA A 51 -8.57 6.55 18.49
N ASP A 52 -9.17 7.03 17.39
CA ASP A 52 -10.62 7.19 17.31
C ASP A 52 -11.38 5.85 17.30
N ILE A 53 -10.72 4.74 16.98
CA ILE A 53 -11.35 3.42 17.01
C ILE A 53 -11.27 2.73 18.39
N GLU A 54 -10.53 3.28 19.38
CA GLU A 54 -10.41 2.65 20.71
C GLU A 54 -11.77 2.37 21.40
N PRO A 55 -12.76 3.25 21.36
CA PRO A 55 -14.08 2.93 21.94
C PRO A 55 -14.76 1.72 21.27
N MET A 56 -14.55 1.56 19.95
CA MET A 56 -15.11 0.44 19.19
C MET A 56 -14.36 -0.87 19.52
N LEU A 57 -13.04 -0.80 19.71
CA LEU A 57 -12.23 -1.94 20.17
C LEU A 57 -12.64 -2.40 21.57
N ALA A 58 -12.96 -1.45 22.46
CA ALA A 58 -13.47 -1.76 23.81
C ALA A 58 -14.83 -2.49 23.77
N ASP A 59 -15.74 -2.09 22.88
CA ASP A 59 -17.01 -2.80 22.69
C ASP A 59 -16.78 -4.26 22.24
N LEU A 60 -15.82 -4.48 21.34
CA LEU A 60 -15.50 -5.81 20.80
C LEU A 60 -14.79 -6.71 21.83
N GLU A 61 -13.87 -6.15 22.61
CA GLU A 61 -13.20 -6.85 23.71
C GLU A 61 -14.21 -7.26 24.79
N ALA A 62 -15.08 -6.34 25.19
CA ALA A 62 -16.12 -6.63 26.19
C ALA A 62 -17.10 -7.73 25.73
N GLU A 63 -17.30 -7.92 24.44
CA GLU A 63 -18.05 -9.03 23.86
C GLU A 63 -17.26 -10.35 23.84
N GLY A 64 -15.95 -10.29 24.03
CA GLY A 64 -15.06 -11.43 24.01
C GLY A 64 -14.63 -11.84 22.61
N LEU A 65 -14.60 -10.92 21.66
CA LEU A 65 -14.07 -11.18 20.31
C LEU A 65 -12.57 -11.46 20.40
N LYS A 66 -12.11 -12.50 19.73
CA LYS A 66 -10.69 -12.93 19.82
C LYS A 66 -9.72 -11.91 19.22
N TYR A 67 -10.16 -11.23 18.14
CA TYR A 67 -9.38 -10.22 17.43
C TYR A 67 -10.19 -8.93 17.30
N PRO A 68 -10.36 -8.13 18.36
CA PRO A 68 -10.98 -6.82 18.22
C PRO A 68 -10.32 -5.99 17.12
N TYR A 69 -8.98 -5.91 17.13
CA TYR A 69 -8.15 -5.42 16.05
C TYR A 69 -7.29 -6.54 15.46
N LEU A 70 -7.31 -6.67 14.13
CA LEU A 70 -6.58 -7.68 13.39
C LEU A 70 -5.55 -7.00 12.46
N SER A 71 -4.26 -7.14 12.77
CA SER A 71 -3.16 -6.58 11.97
C SER A 71 -2.84 -7.37 10.70
N GLN A 72 -3.42 -8.56 10.56
CA GLN A 72 -3.19 -9.48 9.43
C GLN A 72 -1.71 -9.89 9.27
N LYS A 73 -0.95 -9.93 10.36
CA LYS A 73 0.48 -10.26 10.35
C LYS A 73 1.27 -9.39 9.38
N THR A 74 1.19 -8.10 9.51
CA THR A 74 1.88 -7.18 8.63
C THR A 74 2.56 -6.06 9.41
N ALA A 75 3.56 -5.45 8.83
CA ALA A 75 4.12 -4.21 9.34
C ALA A 75 3.07 -3.10 9.22
N MET A 76 2.85 -2.38 10.30
CA MET A 76 1.73 -1.47 10.40
C MET A 76 2.14 0.01 10.33
N PHE A 77 3.34 0.33 10.81
CA PHE A 77 3.79 1.71 10.92
C PHE A 77 3.73 2.43 9.57
N TYR A 78 4.32 1.86 8.51
CA TYR A 78 4.38 2.52 7.22
C TYR A 78 2.99 2.80 6.62
N ARG A 79 2.00 1.96 6.92
CA ARG A 79 0.64 2.13 6.42
C ARG A 79 -0.06 3.36 6.98
N TYR A 80 0.10 3.58 8.27
CA TYR A 80 -0.60 4.66 8.94
C TYR A 80 0.16 5.99 8.92
N TYR A 81 1.45 5.96 8.55
CA TYR A 81 2.30 7.16 8.53
C TYR A 81 2.78 7.55 7.13
N ILE A 82 2.08 7.09 6.07
CA ILE A 82 2.38 7.54 4.70
C ILE A 82 2.09 9.03 4.47
N ASN A 83 1.28 9.68 5.33
CA ASN A 83 1.08 11.13 5.27
C ASN A 83 2.35 11.89 5.70
N ASP A 84 3.12 11.33 6.61
CA ASP A 84 4.33 11.96 7.14
C ASP A 84 5.57 11.56 6.32
N PHE A 85 5.61 10.32 5.86
CA PHE A 85 6.81 9.72 5.27
C PHE A 85 6.55 9.12 3.89
N ASP A 86 7.54 9.26 2.98
CA ASP A 86 7.64 8.41 1.79
C ASP A 86 8.58 7.25 2.10
N PHE A 87 8.01 6.05 2.17
CA PHE A 87 8.76 4.82 2.38
C PHE A 87 9.15 4.24 1.02
N PHE A 88 10.41 4.29 0.67
CA PHE A 88 10.96 3.97 -0.66
C PHE A 88 10.79 2.56 -1.15
N THR A 89 10.36 1.67 -0.31
CA THR A 89 10.27 0.28 -0.67
C THR A 89 8.84 -0.17 -0.53
N ALA A 90 8.33 -0.84 -1.54
CA ALA A 90 7.12 -1.65 -1.41
C ALA A 90 7.31 -2.81 -0.39
N ASP A 91 8.47 -2.89 0.23
CA ASP A 91 8.86 -3.91 1.19
C ASP A 91 8.58 -3.42 2.61
N SER A 92 7.51 -3.94 3.19
CA SER A 92 7.09 -3.65 4.56
C SER A 92 8.15 -3.98 5.63
N GLN A 93 9.21 -4.71 5.28
CA GLN A 93 10.33 -5.05 6.18
C GLN A 93 11.45 -4.01 6.18
N SER A 94 11.26 -2.89 5.50
CA SER A 94 12.28 -1.84 5.32
C SER A 94 11.74 -0.47 5.68
N ASN A 95 10.78 -0.40 6.61
CA ASN A 95 10.17 0.85 7.08
C ASN A 95 11.01 1.64 8.09
N TRP A 96 12.28 1.24 8.29
CA TRP A 96 13.25 1.90 9.16
C TRP A 96 13.95 3.10 8.50
N VAL A 97 13.70 3.38 7.23
CA VAL A 97 14.17 4.56 6.50
C VAL A 97 13.08 5.11 5.59
N ALA A 98 12.97 6.42 5.50
CA ALA A 98 12.02 7.10 4.62
C ALA A 98 12.50 8.52 4.28
N VAL A 99 11.78 9.23 3.42
CA VAL A 99 11.85 10.69 3.32
C VAL A 99 10.72 11.29 4.15
N ASP A 100 11.04 12.19 5.05
CA ASP A 100 10.07 13.04 5.72
C ASP A 100 9.50 14.04 4.70
N ARG A 101 8.18 14.02 4.50
CA ARG A 101 7.51 14.84 3.49
C ARG A 101 7.54 16.32 3.83
N SER A 102 7.63 16.66 5.12
CA SER A 102 7.62 18.05 5.59
C SER A 102 8.96 18.75 5.40
N THR A 103 10.06 18.00 5.52
CA THR A 103 11.42 18.52 5.43
C THR A 103 12.10 18.18 4.12
N ASN A 104 11.59 17.20 3.38
CA ASN A 104 12.22 16.63 2.19
C ASN A 104 13.62 16.06 2.45
N GLU A 105 13.82 15.46 3.65
CA GLU A 105 15.08 14.89 4.10
C GLU A 105 14.91 13.40 4.41
N VAL A 106 15.97 12.62 4.18
CA VAL A 106 16.02 11.22 4.59
C VAL A 106 16.08 11.13 6.12
N VAL A 107 15.26 10.27 6.68
CA VAL A 107 15.16 10.07 8.13
C VAL A 107 15.28 8.61 8.53
N ASP A 108 15.87 8.37 9.68
CA ASP A 108 15.76 7.13 10.44
C ASP A 108 14.41 7.13 11.15
N THR A 109 13.47 6.36 10.63
CA THR A 109 12.10 6.35 11.15
C THR A 109 11.98 5.73 12.53
N VAL A 110 12.88 4.79 12.88
CA VAL A 110 12.88 4.11 14.19
C VAL A 110 13.16 5.09 15.34
N LEU A 111 13.90 6.16 15.06
CA LEU A 111 14.23 7.20 16.03
C LEU A 111 13.23 8.36 16.08
N THR A 112 12.15 8.31 15.30
CA THR A 112 11.12 9.36 15.28
C THR A 112 10.16 9.24 16.46
N ASP A 113 9.62 10.37 16.90
CA ASP A 113 8.56 10.39 17.92
C ASP A 113 7.31 9.62 17.42
N GLN A 114 7.00 9.72 16.13
CA GLN A 114 5.88 9.01 15.49
C GLN A 114 6.01 7.50 15.66
N TYR A 115 7.20 6.93 15.44
CA TYR A 115 7.42 5.49 15.63
C TYR A 115 7.22 5.07 17.08
N LYS A 116 7.78 5.84 18.02
CA LYS A 116 7.62 5.57 19.44
C LYS A 116 6.15 5.68 19.90
N GLU A 117 5.45 6.70 19.44
CA GLU A 117 4.03 6.90 19.74
C GLU A 117 3.17 5.75 19.19
N PHE A 118 3.44 5.34 17.97
CA PHE A 118 2.75 4.22 17.33
C PHE A 118 2.98 2.90 18.08
N CYS A 119 4.24 2.54 18.36
CA CYS A 119 4.56 1.32 19.11
C CYS A 119 3.94 1.34 20.52
N THR A 120 3.91 2.52 21.18
CA THR A 120 3.25 2.69 22.47
C THR A 120 1.74 2.47 22.38
N LEU A 121 1.10 2.94 21.30
CA LEU A 121 -0.33 2.72 21.06
C LEU A 121 -0.62 1.23 20.88
N MET A 122 0.16 0.54 20.05
CA MET A 122 0.01 -0.90 19.83
C MET A 122 0.21 -1.71 21.11
N ALA A 123 1.20 -1.34 21.93
CA ALA A 123 1.41 -1.95 23.24
C ALA A 123 0.21 -1.77 24.18
N LYS A 124 -0.36 -0.55 24.25
CA LYS A 124 -1.57 -0.27 25.03
C LYS A 124 -2.75 -1.11 24.55
N TRP A 125 -2.91 -1.26 23.25
CA TRP A 125 -3.98 -2.07 22.68
C TRP A 125 -3.83 -3.55 23.00
N ALA A 126 -2.58 -4.06 22.99
CA ALA A 126 -2.30 -5.42 23.42
C ALA A 126 -2.58 -5.64 24.92
N GLU A 127 -2.14 -4.74 25.79
CA GLU A 127 -2.43 -4.77 27.23
C GLU A 127 -3.93 -4.68 27.53
N ALA A 128 -4.68 -3.95 26.70
CA ALA A 128 -6.14 -3.84 26.81
C ALA A 128 -6.90 -5.04 26.21
N GLY A 129 -6.21 -6.00 25.59
CA GLY A 129 -6.82 -7.15 24.93
C GLY A 129 -7.41 -6.86 23.55
N TYR A 130 -7.12 -5.68 22.97
CA TYR A 130 -7.60 -5.31 21.63
C TYR A 130 -6.80 -5.99 20.52
N ILE A 131 -5.51 -6.28 20.74
CA ILE A 131 -4.66 -7.07 19.86
C ILE A 131 -4.42 -8.44 20.53
N SER A 132 -4.71 -9.50 19.79
CA SER A 132 -4.49 -10.87 20.29
C SER A 132 -3.00 -11.19 20.35
N GLU A 133 -2.56 -11.92 21.38
CA GLU A 133 -1.19 -12.44 21.50
C GLU A 133 -0.76 -13.29 20.28
N ASP A 134 -1.70 -13.87 19.55
CA ASP A 134 -1.44 -14.64 18.34
C ASP A 134 -0.88 -13.76 17.20
N GLU A 135 -1.18 -12.44 17.16
CA GLU A 135 -0.73 -11.54 16.08
C GLU A 135 0.81 -11.52 15.96
N VAL A 136 1.51 -11.58 17.07
CA VAL A 136 2.98 -11.55 17.10
C VAL A 136 3.59 -12.91 16.75
N THR A 137 2.90 -14.00 17.09
CA THR A 137 3.43 -15.37 16.98
C THR A 137 3.06 -16.08 15.67
N LYS A 138 2.16 -15.53 14.87
CA LYS A 138 1.73 -16.11 13.59
C LYS A 138 2.90 -16.27 12.62
N THR A 139 3.01 -17.44 12.02
CA THR A 139 4.08 -17.78 11.05
C THR A 139 3.60 -17.88 9.60
N THR A 140 2.29 -17.86 9.36
CA THR A 140 1.69 -18.05 8.03
C THR A 140 0.72 -16.95 7.71
N THR A 141 0.39 -16.80 6.42
CA THR A 141 -0.69 -15.90 5.97
C THR A 141 -1.96 -16.23 6.72
N ASP A 142 -2.58 -15.21 7.27
CA ASP A 142 -3.72 -15.37 8.14
C ASP A 142 -5.02 -15.61 7.37
N THR A 143 -5.73 -16.65 7.72
CA THR A 143 -7.09 -16.93 7.24
C THR A 143 -8.17 -16.44 8.22
N THR A 144 -7.79 -15.78 9.31
CA THR A 144 -8.72 -15.27 10.33
C THR A 144 -9.75 -14.32 9.73
N THR A 145 -9.37 -13.55 8.71
CA THR A 145 -10.28 -12.67 7.98
C THR A 145 -11.48 -13.39 7.34
N GLN A 146 -11.37 -14.69 7.08
CA GLN A 146 -12.47 -15.51 6.56
C GLN A 146 -13.37 -16.07 7.68
N THR A 147 -13.06 -15.82 8.94
CA THR A 147 -13.84 -16.22 10.11
C THR A 147 -14.70 -15.06 10.63
N GLN A 148 -15.45 -15.31 11.71
CA GLN A 148 -16.22 -14.28 12.41
C GLN A 148 -15.53 -13.79 13.70
N ASP A 149 -14.25 -14.13 13.90
CA ASP A 149 -13.54 -13.91 15.16
C ASP A 149 -12.79 -12.56 15.23
N TRP A 150 -12.87 -11.74 14.18
CA TRP A 150 -12.26 -10.41 14.11
C TRP A 150 -13.31 -9.29 14.00
N GLY A 151 -12.95 -8.05 14.31
CA GLY A 151 -13.87 -6.92 14.27
C GLY A 151 -13.42 -5.79 13.36
N ILE A 152 -12.25 -5.23 13.60
CA ILE A 152 -11.65 -4.11 12.89
C ILE A 152 -10.29 -4.55 12.34
N SER A 153 -9.94 -4.07 11.16
CA SER A 153 -8.66 -4.32 10.51
C SER A 153 -8.25 -3.14 9.64
N TRP A 154 -7.28 -3.30 8.80
CA TRP A 154 -6.86 -2.33 7.80
C TRP A 154 -7.09 -2.86 6.39
N TRP A 155 -7.20 -1.95 5.44
CA TRP A 155 -7.22 -2.26 4.02
C TRP A 155 -6.49 -1.18 3.23
N THR A 156 -6.02 -1.51 2.03
CA THR A 156 -5.57 -0.51 1.08
C THR A 156 -6.78 0.25 0.57
N ASP A 157 -6.72 1.58 0.53
CA ASP A 157 -7.76 2.38 -0.12
C ASP A 157 -7.79 2.03 -1.62
N ILE A 158 -8.97 1.69 -2.11
CA ILE A 158 -9.20 1.29 -3.49
C ILE A 158 -10.51 1.90 -4.00
N PRO A 159 -10.61 2.19 -5.31
CA PRO A 159 -11.80 2.87 -5.85
C PRO A 159 -13.07 2.01 -5.82
N VAL A 160 -12.93 0.67 -5.70
CA VAL A 160 -14.08 -0.27 -5.73
C VAL A 160 -13.91 -1.39 -4.72
N ASN A 161 -14.79 -1.49 -3.73
CA ASN A 161 -14.69 -2.42 -2.59
C ASN A 161 -15.18 -3.85 -2.86
N ALA A 162 -15.60 -4.20 -4.09
CA ALA A 162 -16.16 -5.51 -4.38
C ALA A 162 -15.19 -6.67 -4.08
N GLU A 163 -13.90 -6.48 -4.33
CA GLU A 163 -12.87 -7.47 -4.02
C GLU A 163 -12.75 -7.73 -2.53
N ALA A 164 -12.77 -6.68 -1.70
CA ALA A 164 -12.68 -6.83 -0.25
C ALA A 164 -13.85 -7.66 0.30
N ASN A 165 -15.08 -7.37 -0.11
CA ASN A 165 -16.26 -8.14 0.31
C ASN A 165 -16.14 -9.63 -0.04
N SER A 166 -15.67 -9.93 -1.26
CA SER A 166 -15.44 -11.29 -1.71
C SER A 166 -14.35 -11.99 -0.90
N ARG A 167 -13.21 -11.31 -0.68
CA ARG A 167 -12.05 -11.85 0.03
C ARG A 167 -12.38 -12.21 1.48
N TYR A 168 -13.15 -11.37 2.15
CA TYR A 168 -13.51 -11.58 3.55
C TYR A 168 -14.76 -12.42 3.77
N ASN A 169 -15.41 -12.86 2.69
CA ASN A 169 -16.66 -13.64 2.72
C ASN A 169 -17.72 -13.02 3.64
N GLN A 170 -17.74 -11.69 3.71
CA GLN A 170 -18.68 -10.90 4.48
C GLN A 170 -18.65 -9.44 4.03
N GLU A 171 -19.71 -8.70 4.32
CA GLU A 171 -19.75 -7.28 4.02
C GLU A 171 -18.83 -6.49 4.95
N VAL A 172 -17.93 -5.71 4.37
CA VAL A 172 -17.04 -4.79 5.07
C VAL A 172 -17.33 -3.35 4.63
N VAL A 173 -17.08 -2.42 5.53
CA VAL A 173 -17.15 -0.98 5.27
C VAL A 173 -15.84 -0.35 5.70
N MET A 174 -15.43 0.71 5.01
CA MET A 174 -14.11 1.30 5.16
C MET A 174 -14.22 2.80 5.41
N THR A 175 -13.21 3.32 6.11
CA THR A 175 -13.03 4.76 6.33
C THR A 175 -11.58 5.11 6.07
N PRO A 176 -11.29 6.03 5.12
CA PRO A 176 -9.94 6.49 4.87
C PRO A 176 -9.31 7.11 6.12
N ILE A 177 -8.09 6.67 6.46
CA ILE A 177 -7.33 7.18 7.59
C ILE A 177 -6.07 7.91 7.15
N THR A 178 -5.69 7.75 5.89
CA THR A 178 -4.59 8.48 5.25
C THR A 178 -5.07 9.18 3.99
N ASP A 179 -4.32 10.17 3.55
CA ASP A 179 -4.46 10.69 2.19
C ASP A 179 -3.92 9.66 1.18
N ARG A 180 -4.25 9.89 -0.09
CA ARG A 180 -3.69 9.13 -1.21
C ARG A 180 -2.44 9.78 -1.72
N TRP A 181 -1.39 8.97 -1.95
CA TRP A 181 -0.09 9.44 -2.40
C TRP A 181 0.40 8.68 -3.63
N ALA A 182 0.81 9.41 -4.64
CA ALA A 182 1.73 8.91 -5.66
C ALA A 182 3.14 9.07 -5.11
N HIS A 183 3.76 7.98 -4.69
CA HIS A 183 5.10 7.97 -4.10
C HIS A 183 6.10 7.22 -4.99
N SER A 184 7.35 7.12 -4.55
CA SER A 184 8.47 6.62 -5.36
C SER A 184 8.25 5.27 -6.03
N THR A 185 7.45 4.37 -5.43
CA THR A 185 7.19 3.01 -5.95
C THR A 185 5.78 2.78 -6.49
N SER A 186 4.89 3.76 -6.42
CA SER A 186 3.46 3.60 -6.75
C SER A 186 3.19 2.99 -8.13
N ALA A 187 3.91 3.43 -9.17
CA ALA A 187 3.71 2.92 -10.52
C ALA A 187 4.27 1.51 -10.76
N LEU A 188 4.98 0.95 -9.79
CA LEU A 188 5.67 -0.35 -9.90
C LEU A 188 4.98 -1.48 -9.15
N GLY A 189 3.83 -1.23 -8.54
CA GLY A 189 3.10 -2.22 -7.76
C GLY A 189 2.77 -3.50 -8.52
N SER A 190 2.49 -3.39 -9.83
CA SER A 190 2.34 -4.52 -10.74
C SER A 190 2.87 -4.12 -12.11
N CYS A 191 3.79 -4.90 -12.65
CA CYS A 191 4.46 -4.60 -13.91
C CYS A 191 4.72 -5.85 -14.73
N TYR A 192 4.74 -5.68 -16.05
CA TYR A 192 5.28 -6.65 -16.99
C TYR A 192 6.68 -6.23 -17.44
N ALA A 193 7.51 -7.20 -17.75
CA ALA A 193 8.81 -6.97 -18.37
C ALA A 193 9.09 -7.99 -19.45
N VAL A 194 9.81 -7.58 -20.49
CA VAL A 194 10.32 -8.49 -21.51
C VAL A 194 11.70 -8.98 -21.06
N THR A 195 11.90 -10.30 -21.07
CA THR A 195 13.19 -10.88 -20.65
C THR A 195 14.33 -10.46 -21.59
N ALA A 196 15.51 -10.22 -21.02
CA ALA A 196 16.72 -9.87 -21.79
C ALA A 196 17.20 -10.98 -22.75
N ASN A 197 16.70 -12.22 -22.58
CA ASN A 197 17.03 -13.35 -23.45
C ASN A 197 16.12 -13.44 -24.69
N SER A 198 15.11 -12.57 -24.82
CA SER A 198 14.23 -12.54 -25.99
C SER A 198 14.96 -12.01 -27.21
N THR A 199 14.70 -12.62 -28.37
CA THR A 199 15.10 -12.02 -29.65
C THR A 199 14.31 -10.73 -29.90
N PRO A 200 14.77 -9.83 -30.80
CA PRO A 200 14.02 -8.61 -31.13
C PRO A 200 12.58 -8.89 -31.60
N GLU A 201 12.35 -9.96 -32.35
CA GLU A 201 11.05 -10.37 -32.84
C GLU A 201 10.14 -10.86 -31.72
N GLU A 202 10.67 -11.65 -30.77
CA GLU A 202 9.95 -12.09 -29.57
C GLU A 202 9.62 -10.91 -28.65
N ALA A 203 10.58 -10.00 -28.46
CA ALA A 203 10.38 -8.80 -27.66
C ALA A 203 9.24 -7.93 -28.24
N GLN A 204 9.24 -7.72 -29.57
CA GLN A 204 8.15 -7.00 -30.25
C GLN A 204 6.80 -7.69 -30.06
N ALA A 205 6.75 -9.02 -30.22
CA ALA A 205 5.51 -9.77 -30.02
C ALA A 205 4.99 -9.67 -28.57
N CYS A 206 5.88 -9.66 -27.57
CA CYS A 206 5.51 -9.42 -26.17
C CYS A 206 4.91 -8.02 -25.98
N VAL A 207 5.53 -6.98 -26.52
CA VAL A 207 5.03 -5.61 -26.43
C VAL A 207 3.68 -5.46 -27.16
N ASP A 208 3.54 -6.07 -28.34
CA ASP A 208 2.28 -6.06 -29.09
C ASP A 208 1.16 -6.76 -28.29
N PHE A 209 1.45 -7.91 -27.66
CA PHE A 209 0.50 -8.61 -26.79
C PHE A 209 0.09 -7.76 -25.59
N LEU A 210 1.06 -7.13 -24.90
CA LEU A 210 0.76 -6.22 -23.81
C LEU A 210 -0.10 -5.04 -24.29
N GLY A 211 0.20 -4.47 -25.45
CA GLY A 211 -0.63 -3.43 -26.07
C GLY A 211 -2.08 -3.85 -26.28
N LEU A 212 -2.31 -5.11 -26.66
CA LEU A 212 -3.67 -5.66 -26.80
C LEU A 212 -4.39 -5.78 -25.46
N LEU A 213 -3.70 -6.12 -24.37
CA LEU A 213 -4.32 -6.17 -23.04
C LEU A 213 -4.83 -4.77 -22.57
N TYR A 214 -4.39 -3.69 -23.19
CA TYR A 214 -4.82 -2.31 -22.90
C TYR A 214 -5.80 -1.74 -23.92
N THR A 215 -6.09 -2.46 -25.00
CA THR A 215 -6.92 -1.94 -26.10
C THR A 215 -8.04 -2.89 -26.55
N ASP A 216 -7.96 -4.17 -26.22
CA ASP A 216 -8.97 -5.19 -26.55
C ASP A 216 -9.60 -5.74 -25.25
N SER A 217 -10.83 -5.29 -24.94
CA SER A 217 -11.52 -5.70 -23.72
C SER A 217 -11.78 -7.20 -23.65
N LYS A 218 -12.04 -7.85 -24.79
CA LYS A 218 -12.29 -9.31 -24.80
C LYS A 218 -11.03 -10.11 -24.46
N LEU A 219 -9.87 -9.66 -24.96
CA LEU A 219 -8.61 -10.27 -24.59
C LEU A 219 -8.27 -10.00 -23.12
N ALA A 220 -8.52 -8.77 -22.64
CA ALA A 220 -8.33 -8.41 -21.25
C ALA A 220 -9.23 -9.25 -20.33
N ASP A 221 -10.51 -9.44 -20.68
CA ASP A 221 -11.45 -10.26 -19.92
C ASP A 221 -11.03 -11.74 -19.91
N LEU A 222 -10.63 -12.28 -21.08
CA LEU A 222 -10.12 -13.65 -21.18
C LEU A 222 -8.88 -13.85 -20.28
N TYR A 223 -7.98 -12.89 -20.28
CA TYR A 223 -6.76 -12.95 -19.48
C TYR A 223 -7.04 -12.80 -17.97
N THR A 224 -8.03 -11.99 -17.61
CA THR A 224 -8.39 -11.71 -16.21
C THR A 224 -9.34 -12.77 -15.64
N PHE A 225 -10.33 -13.21 -16.38
CA PHE A 225 -11.43 -14.03 -15.86
C PHE A 225 -11.46 -15.46 -16.38
N GLY A 226 -10.61 -15.81 -17.37
CA GLY A 226 -10.59 -17.14 -17.96
C GLY A 226 -11.51 -17.28 -19.18
N ILE A 227 -12.14 -18.44 -19.36
CA ILE A 227 -12.90 -18.82 -20.56
C ILE A 227 -14.39 -18.54 -20.35
N GLU A 228 -15.00 -17.75 -21.27
CA GLU A 228 -16.44 -17.52 -21.29
C GLU A 228 -17.22 -18.86 -21.42
N GLY A 229 -18.22 -19.05 -20.58
CA GLY A 229 -19.01 -20.28 -20.49
C GLY A 229 -18.41 -21.35 -19.59
N GLU A 230 -17.14 -21.24 -19.17
CA GLU A 230 -16.48 -22.14 -18.22
C GLU A 230 -16.18 -21.42 -16.88
N ASP A 231 -15.43 -20.34 -16.94
CA ASP A 231 -14.95 -19.60 -15.76
C ASP A 231 -15.81 -18.38 -15.47
N PHE A 232 -16.39 -17.77 -16.49
CA PHE A 232 -17.30 -16.64 -16.36
C PHE A 232 -18.37 -16.60 -17.45
N ASN A 233 -19.39 -15.76 -17.28
CA ASN A 233 -20.40 -15.42 -18.27
C ASN A 233 -20.60 -13.90 -18.32
N TYR A 234 -21.06 -13.38 -19.46
CA TYR A 234 -21.57 -12.01 -19.52
C TYR A 234 -23.05 -11.98 -19.14
N VAL A 235 -23.38 -11.16 -18.14
CA VAL A 235 -24.74 -10.91 -17.65
C VAL A 235 -24.98 -9.40 -17.70
N ASP A 236 -25.93 -8.96 -18.51
CA ASP A 236 -26.27 -7.55 -18.71
C ASP A 236 -25.06 -6.65 -19.04
N GLY A 237 -24.08 -7.20 -19.79
CA GLY A 237 -22.87 -6.50 -20.20
C GLY A 237 -21.75 -6.46 -19.14
N LYS A 238 -21.92 -7.13 -18.03
CA LYS A 238 -20.93 -7.30 -16.96
C LYS A 238 -20.47 -8.75 -16.87
N VAL A 239 -19.35 -8.98 -16.18
CA VAL A 239 -18.81 -10.30 -15.92
C VAL A 239 -19.41 -10.87 -14.63
N GLU A 240 -19.97 -12.06 -14.71
CA GLU A 240 -20.33 -12.90 -13.58
C GLU A 240 -19.40 -14.11 -13.55
N GLN A 241 -18.53 -14.18 -12.54
CA GLN A 241 -17.63 -15.32 -12.36
C GLN A 241 -18.43 -16.52 -11.87
N THR A 242 -18.08 -17.72 -12.38
CA THR A 242 -18.71 -18.96 -11.96
C THR A 242 -18.05 -19.50 -10.69
N ASP A 243 -18.80 -20.27 -9.87
CA ASP A 243 -18.27 -20.96 -8.68
C ASP A 243 -17.21 -22.03 -9.02
N ALA A 244 -17.03 -22.32 -10.30
CA ALA A 244 -16.04 -23.29 -10.74
C ALA A 244 -14.60 -22.95 -10.32
N GLY A 245 -14.32 -21.66 -10.03
CA GLY A 245 -13.14 -21.14 -9.28
C GLY A 245 -11.77 -21.67 -9.69
N LYS A 246 -11.67 -22.25 -10.88
CA LYS A 246 -10.43 -22.86 -11.36
C LYS A 246 -9.45 -21.84 -11.91
N TYR A 247 -9.98 -20.75 -12.47
CA TYR A 247 -9.21 -19.63 -12.93
C TYR A 247 -9.41 -18.47 -11.95
N ASN A 248 -8.37 -18.11 -11.23
CA ASN A 248 -8.40 -17.03 -10.27
C ASN A 248 -7.20 -16.11 -10.53
N HIS A 249 -7.42 -15.11 -11.36
CA HIS A 249 -6.45 -14.08 -11.68
C HIS A 249 -7.05 -12.74 -11.30
N SER A 250 -6.29 -11.94 -10.56
CA SER A 250 -6.77 -10.65 -10.08
C SER A 250 -6.61 -9.57 -11.15
N MET A 251 -7.57 -8.66 -11.25
CA MET A 251 -7.54 -7.55 -12.21
C MET A 251 -6.29 -6.67 -12.00
N TRP A 252 -5.88 -6.44 -10.75
CA TRP A 252 -4.73 -5.60 -10.39
C TRP A 252 -3.37 -6.15 -10.87
N GLU A 253 -3.31 -7.41 -11.29
CA GLU A 253 -2.11 -8.04 -11.88
C GLU A 253 -2.29 -8.40 -13.35
N SER A 254 -3.41 -8.04 -13.97
CA SER A 254 -3.76 -8.55 -15.31
C SER A 254 -3.50 -7.56 -16.42
N ALA A 255 -4.30 -6.50 -16.51
CA ALA A 255 -4.29 -5.62 -17.67
C ALA A 255 -4.48 -4.16 -17.24
N SER A 256 -5.64 -3.59 -17.55
CA SER A 256 -5.98 -2.22 -17.16
C SER A 256 -7.37 -2.18 -16.55
N ALA A 257 -7.50 -1.58 -15.38
CA ALA A 257 -8.79 -1.39 -14.71
C ALA A 257 -9.81 -0.63 -15.58
N THR A 258 -9.34 0.12 -16.59
CA THR A 258 -10.20 0.90 -17.49
C THR A 258 -10.67 0.13 -18.70
N ILE A 259 -10.14 -1.07 -18.99
CA ILE A 259 -10.49 -1.87 -20.16
C ILE A 259 -11.18 -3.19 -19.79
N VAL A 260 -10.85 -3.75 -18.64
CA VAL A 260 -11.49 -4.97 -18.12
C VAL A 260 -12.96 -4.69 -17.81
N THR A 261 -13.84 -5.53 -18.33
CA THR A 261 -15.29 -5.43 -18.10
C THR A 261 -15.61 -5.52 -16.62
N PRO A 262 -16.43 -4.60 -16.05
CA PRO A 262 -16.81 -4.66 -14.65
C PRO A 262 -17.49 -5.96 -14.26
N LEU A 263 -17.25 -6.43 -13.03
CA LEU A 263 -18.03 -7.52 -12.45
C LEU A 263 -19.47 -7.08 -12.18
N THR A 264 -20.40 -8.03 -12.12
CA THR A 264 -21.81 -7.77 -11.74
C THR A 264 -21.94 -7.09 -10.36
N THR A 265 -20.93 -7.26 -9.50
CA THR A 265 -20.81 -6.64 -8.17
C THR A 265 -20.14 -5.27 -8.17
N GLU A 266 -19.60 -4.84 -9.31
CA GLU A 266 -18.90 -3.55 -9.47
C GLU A 266 -19.81 -2.51 -10.16
N PRO A 267 -19.56 -1.20 -9.95
CA PRO A 267 -20.31 -0.12 -10.60
C PRO A 267 -19.99 -0.04 -12.11
N ASP A 268 -20.91 0.57 -12.88
CA ASP A 268 -20.76 0.72 -14.35
C ASP A 268 -19.65 1.71 -14.73
N ASP A 269 -19.40 2.68 -13.87
CA ASP A 269 -18.41 3.74 -14.02
C ASP A 269 -17.03 3.40 -13.41
N LYS A 270 -16.74 2.10 -13.22
CA LYS A 270 -15.47 1.61 -12.66
C LYS A 270 -14.25 2.28 -13.29
N ALA A 271 -14.22 2.40 -14.62
CA ALA A 271 -13.08 3.01 -15.32
C ALA A 271 -12.85 4.47 -14.92
N GLU A 272 -13.91 5.24 -14.73
CA GLU A 272 -13.88 6.62 -14.28
C GLU A 272 -13.42 6.70 -12.81
N LEU A 273 -13.94 5.83 -11.96
CA LEU A 273 -13.54 5.77 -10.54
C LEU A 273 -12.03 5.52 -10.37
N TYR A 274 -11.43 4.64 -11.20
CA TYR A 274 -9.98 4.43 -11.17
C TYR A 274 -9.19 5.66 -11.64
N LYS A 275 -9.69 6.40 -12.64
CA LYS A 275 -9.05 7.64 -13.11
C LYS A 275 -9.13 8.75 -12.06
N GLU A 276 -10.30 8.93 -11.45
CA GLU A 276 -10.51 9.91 -10.40
C GLU A 276 -9.66 9.58 -9.16
N PHE A 277 -9.60 8.31 -8.80
CA PHE A 277 -8.79 7.82 -7.69
C PHE A 277 -7.31 8.16 -7.86
N ASN A 278 -6.74 7.81 -9.01
CA ASN A 278 -5.34 8.08 -9.32
C ASN A 278 -5.06 9.58 -9.51
N GLY A 279 -5.97 10.30 -10.16
CA GLY A 279 -5.81 11.73 -10.44
C GLY A 279 -6.04 12.65 -9.23
N GLY A 280 -6.69 12.15 -8.17
CA GLY A 280 -6.97 12.90 -6.96
C GLY A 280 -5.90 12.77 -5.86
N ALA A 281 -4.80 12.07 -6.12
CA ALA A 281 -3.77 11.83 -5.12
C ALA A 281 -2.76 12.97 -5.02
N ASN A 282 -2.18 13.13 -3.84
CA ASN A 282 -1.02 13.98 -3.63
C ASN A 282 0.21 13.36 -4.30
N THR A 283 1.12 14.20 -4.79
CA THR A 283 2.40 13.73 -5.32
C THR A 283 3.48 13.88 -4.25
N SER A 284 4.23 12.81 -4.00
CA SER A 284 5.34 12.86 -3.07
C SER A 284 6.51 13.69 -3.59
N CYS A 285 7.21 14.37 -2.70
CA CYS A 285 8.49 15.03 -3.00
C CYS A 285 9.57 14.05 -3.50
N ALA A 286 9.44 12.77 -3.19
CA ALA A 286 10.33 11.69 -3.62
C ALA A 286 9.77 10.86 -4.80
N ALA A 287 8.66 11.29 -5.42
CA ALA A 287 8.06 10.56 -6.54
C ALA A 287 9.05 10.43 -7.70
N GLY A 288 9.30 9.20 -8.13
CA GLY A 288 10.29 8.87 -9.17
C GLY A 288 11.69 8.52 -8.63
N PHE A 289 11.99 8.79 -7.36
CA PHE A 289 13.24 8.33 -6.76
C PHE A 289 13.27 6.81 -6.64
N ARG A 290 14.44 6.23 -6.83
CA ARG A 290 14.69 4.79 -6.66
C ARG A 290 16.00 4.55 -5.98
N PHE A 291 15.95 3.82 -4.90
CA PHE A 291 17.15 3.39 -4.20
C PHE A 291 17.76 2.16 -4.87
N ASP A 292 19.00 2.27 -5.35
CA ASP A 292 19.81 1.12 -5.78
C ASP A 292 20.56 0.56 -4.56
N LYS A 293 20.13 -0.60 -4.09
CA LYS A 293 20.70 -1.27 -2.93
C LYS A 293 21.91 -2.17 -3.24
N ASN A 294 22.35 -2.26 -4.50
CA ASN A 294 23.37 -3.25 -4.90
C ASN A 294 24.67 -3.14 -4.09
N GLU A 295 25.16 -1.93 -3.80
CA GLU A 295 26.38 -1.73 -3.03
C GLU A 295 26.26 -2.08 -1.54
N VAL A 296 25.03 -2.10 -1.00
CA VAL A 296 24.74 -2.36 0.41
C VAL A 296 23.80 -3.56 0.61
N ALA A 297 23.67 -4.42 -0.41
CA ALA A 297 22.66 -5.48 -0.44
C ALA A 297 22.71 -6.43 0.77
N ASP A 298 23.92 -6.84 1.19
CA ASP A 298 24.08 -7.75 2.33
C ASP A 298 23.66 -7.07 3.65
N LYS A 299 23.99 -5.78 3.82
CA LYS A 299 23.62 -4.99 5.01
C LYS A 299 22.13 -4.71 5.01
N TYR A 300 21.57 -4.37 3.85
CA TYR A 300 20.13 -4.17 3.70
C TYR A 300 19.35 -5.43 4.11
N ALA A 301 19.76 -6.60 3.61
CA ALA A 301 19.14 -7.87 4.00
C ALA A 301 19.34 -8.19 5.49
N ALA A 302 20.48 -7.82 6.09
CA ALA A 302 20.71 -7.98 7.53
C ALA A 302 19.75 -7.07 8.33
N CYS A 303 19.53 -5.82 7.92
CA CYS A 303 18.55 -4.92 8.55
C CYS A 303 17.11 -5.46 8.47
N GLN A 304 16.73 -6.08 7.34
CA GLN A 304 15.43 -6.74 7.22
C GLN A 304 15.27 -7.90 8.24
N ASN A 305 16.33 -8.66 8.48
CA ASN A 305 16.29 -9.70 9.52
C ASN A 305 16.12 -9.10 10.93
N VAL A 306 16.77 -7.98 11.20
CA VAL A 306 16.62 -7.25 12.48
C VAL A 306 15.19 -6.71 12.62
N PHE A 307 14.58 -6.19 11.54
CA PHE A 307 13.16 -5.82 11.56
C PHE A 307 12.27 -7.02 11.93
N ASN A 308 12.51 -8.19 11.35
CA ASN A 308 11.73 -9.39 11.67
C ASN A 308 11.89 -9.83 13.14
N GLU A 309 13.02 -9.50 13.76
CA GLU A 309 13.26 -9.82 15.18
C GLU A 309 12.60 -8.82 16.14
N TYR A 310 12.68 -7.53 15.86
CA TYR A 310 12.22 -6.46 16.75
C TYR A 310 11.01 -5.67 16.22
N GLY A 311 11.14 -5.15 15.00
CA GLY A 311 10.19 -4.18 14.44
C GLY A 311 8.80 -4.76 14.30
N PHE A 312 8.68 -5.97 13.78
CA PHE A 312 7.39 -6.62 13.63
C PHE A 312 6.65 -6.78 14.98
N ALA A 313 7.36 -7.20 16.03
CA ALA A 313 6.75 -7.34 17.36
C ALA A 313 6.40 -5.97 17.99
N LEU A 314 7.26 -4.96 17.82
CA LEU A 314 6.97 -3.59 18.25
C LEU A 314 5.69 -3.04 17.61
N GLU A 315 5.53 -3.25 16.32
CA GLU A 315 4.39 -2.75 15.54
C GLU A 315 3.09 -3.52 15.73
N ASN A 316 3.14 -4.67 16.39
CA ASN A 316 1.97 -5.53 16.64
C ASN A 316 1.71 -5.78 18.13
N GLY A 317 2.25 -4.94 19.02
CA GLY A 317 1.97 -5.01 20.45
C GLY A 317 2.64 -6.18 21.18
N GLY A 318 3.79 -6.66 20.67
CA GLY A 318 4.52 -7.80 21.26
C GLY A 318 5.32 -7.45 22.51
N TYR A 319 5.34 -6.18 22.93
CA TYR A 319 6.06 -5.71 24.13
C TYR A 319 5.11 -4.90 25.02
N GLY A 320 5.36 -4.89 26.32
CA GLY A 320 4.62 -4.04 27.26
C GLY A 320 4.94 -2.56 27.08
N VAL A 321 4.02 -1.68 27.47
CA VAL A 321 4.18 -0.20 27.34
C VAL A 321 5.44 0.28 28.02
N ASP A 322 5.82 -0.29 29.18
CA ASP A 322 7.01 0.05 29.93
C ASP A 322 8.32 -0.43 29.29
N GLN A 323 8.24 -1.31 28.27
CA GLN A 323 9.40 -1.83 27.56
C GLN A 323 9.69 -1.12 26.24
N ILE A 324 8.77 -0.33 25.70
CA ILE A 324 8.86 0.25 24.36
C ILE A 324 10.13 1.04 24.14
N GLU A 325 10.49 1.94 25.07
CA GLU A 325 11.66 2.80 24.90
C GLU A 325 12.97 1.99 24.89
N ASP A 326 13.11 1.05 25.82
CA ASP A 326 14.28 0.17 25.90
C ASP A 326 14.36 -0.77 24.68
N THR A 327 13.22 -1.26 24.19
CA THR A 327 13.20 -2.16 23.02
C THR A 327 13.52 -1.41 21.72
N ILE A 328 13.03 -0.18 21.55
CA ILE A 328 13.42 0.67 20.41
C ILE A 328 14.93 0.92 20.43
N ALA A 329 15.51 1.19 21.59
CA ALA A 329 16.96 1.38 21.72
C ALA A 329 17.75 0.10 21.37
N GLN A 330 17.25 -1.09 21.76
CA GLN A 330 17.86 -2.37 21.38
C GLN A 330 17.69 -2.64 19.86
N TYR A 331 16.53 -2.32 19.30
CA TYR A 331 16.28 -2.44 17.87
C TYR A 331 17.24 -1.57 17.07
N GLN A 332 17.41 -0.29 17.45
CA GLN A 332 18.38 0.61 16.82
C GLN A 332 19.81 0.09 16.91
N ALA A 333 20.22 -0.38 18.08
CA ALA A 333 21.57 -0.95 18.27
C ALA A 333 21.79 -2.19 17.38
N ALA A 334 20.80 -3.04 17.24
CA ALA A 334 20.87 -4.23 16.36
C ALA A 334 20.92 -3.83 14.87
N LEU A 335 20.17 -2.80 14.46
CA LEU A 335 20.27 -2.23 13.11
C LEU A 335 21.68 -1.68 12.83
N ASP A 336 22.27 -0.96 13.79
CA ASP A 336 23.63 -0.42 13.66
C ASP A 336 24.66 -1.56 13.52
N GLU A 337 24.55 -2.64 14.30
CA GLU A 337 25.40 -3.83 14.17
C GLU A 337 25.22 -4.53 12.81
N ALA A 338 24.02 -4.50 12.23
CA ALA A 338 23.72 -5.03 10.91
C ALA A 338 24.30 -4.17 9.76
N GLY A 339 24.83 -2.99 10.07
CA GLY A 339 25.40 -2.06 9.08
C GLY A 339 24.42 -1.02 8.56
N TYR A 340 23.38 -0.72 9.31
CA TYR A 340 22.34 0.24 8.94
C TYR A 340 22.88 1.62 8.58
N GLN A 341 23.89 2.12 9.28
CA GLN A 341 24.46 3.44 8.99
C GLN A 341 25.06 3.54 7.59
N ASP A 342 25.61 2.45 7.04
CA ASP A 342 26.08 2.42 5.66
C ASP A 342 24.92 2.40 4.66
N VAL A 343 23.81 1.73 4.99
CA VAL A 343 22.58 1.73 4.18
C VAL A 343 21.98 3.13 4.17
N LEU A 344 21.84 3.76 5.33
CA LEU A 344 21.32 5.13 5.47
C LEU A 344 22.18 6.14 4.70
N ALA A 345 23.52 6.04 4.79
CA ALA A 345 24.44 6.91 4.06
C ALA A 345 24.32 6.72 2.54
N ALA A 346 24.22 5.48 2.06
CA ALA A 346 24.01 5.20 0.64
C ALA A 346 22.67 5.76 0.14
N PHE A 347 21.65 5.64 0.97
CA PHE A 347 20.33 6.19 0.72
C PHE A 347 20.36 7.72 0.57
N GLN A 348 20.94 8.40 1.57
CA GLN A 348 21.09 9.86 1.59
C GLN A 348 21.85 10.34 0.36
N ALA A 349 22.97 9.70 0.01
CA ALA A 349 23.80 10.10 -1.12
C ALA A 349 23.04 10.01 -2.46
N GLN A 350 22.32 8.90 -2.68
CA GLN A 350 21.53 8.70 -3.90
C GLN A 350 20.33 9.66 -3.96
N TYR A 351 19.69 9.92 -2.82
CA TYR A 351 18.57 10.85 -2.77
C TYR A 351 19.02 12.30 -3.04
N ASP A 352 20.16 12.71 -2.49
CA ASP A 352 20.71 14.05 -2.74
C ASP A 352 21.12 14.24 -4.20
N GLU A 353 21.71 13.21 -4.83
CA GLU A 353 22.02 13.23 -6.25
C GLU A 353 20.75 13.36 -7.10
N TRP A 354 19.73 12.54 -6.80
CA TRP A 354 18.44 12.59 -7.48
C TRP A 354 17.74 13.96 -7.30
N LYS A 355 17.74 14.53 -6.09
CA LYS A 355 17.21 15.89 -5.84
C LYS A 355 17.94 16.95 -6.66
N ALA A 356 19.26 16.85 -6.80
CA ALA A 356 20.04 17.80 -7.58
C ALA A 356 19.69 17.77 -9.08
N GLU A 357 19.35 16.59 -9.60
CA GLU A 357 18.98 16.40 -11.00
C GLU A 357 17.52 16.74 -11.28
N ASN A 358 16.59 16.48 -10.34
CA ASN A 358 15.15 16.58 -10.56
C ASN A 358 14.48 17.71 -9.75
N GLY A 359 15.17 18.32 -8.80
CA GLY A 359 14.61 19.33 -7.88
C GLY A 359 14.54 20.77 -8.44
N SER A 360 14.98 21.02 -9.67
CA SER A 360 15.04 22.38 -10.23
C SER A 360 13.75 22.84 -10.96
N GLU A 361 12.74 21.98 -11.10
CA GLU A 361 11.53 22.31 -11.89
C GLU A 361 10.29 22.74 -11.07
N THR A 362 10.33 22.74 -9.73
CA THR A 362 9.12 22.98 -8.91
C THR A 362 9.00 24.37 -8.26
N THR A 363 9.74 25.40 -8.67
CA THR A 363 9.70 26.70 -7.97
C THR A 363 9.39 27.94 -8.80
N ASP A 364 8.76 27.90 -9.98
CA ASP A 364 8.54 29.16 -10.74
C ASP A 364 7.20 29.35 -11.48
N GLU A 365 6.14 28.58 -11.25
CA GLU A 365 4.87 28.81 -11.98
C GLU A 365 3.61 29.14 -11.14
N SER A 366 3.69 29.48 -9.86
CA SER A 366 2.48 29.74 -9.06
C SER A 366 2.36 31.11 -8.37
N ILE A 367 3.14 32.16 -8.74
CA ILE A 367 3.03 33.50 -8.09
C ILE A 367 2.82 34.68 -9.08
N GLU A 368 2.42 34.51 -10.30
CA GLU A 368 2.21 35.68 -11.22
C GLU A 368 0.78 35.90 -11.77
N GLU A 369 -0.29 35.32 -11.25
CA GLU A 369 -1.65 35.60 -11.77
C GLU A 369 -2.66 36.23 -10.79
N GLU A 370 -2.28 36.87 -9.71
CA GLU A 370 -3.24 37.61 -8.85
C GLU A 370 -2.89 39.07 -8.56
N SER A 371 -2.33 39.81 -9.50
CA SER A 371 -2.13 41.27 -9.29
C SER A 371 -2.49 42.19 -10.44
N SER A 372 -3.48 41.88 -11.31
CA SER A 372 -3.93 42.82 -12.33
C SER A 372 -5.42 42.77 -12.63
N SER A 373 -6.28 43.02 -11.64
CA SER A 373 -7.68 43.41 -11.92
C SER A 373 -8.32 44.15 -10.74
N VAL A 374 -7.74 45.32 -10.38
CA VAL A 374 -8.49 46.38 -9.69
C VAL A 374 -7.93 47.72 -10.15
N ALA A 375 -8.43 48.24 -11.30
CA ALA A 375 -8.50 49.63 -11.64
C ALA A 375 -9.16 49.77 -13.03
N GLU A 376 -10.46 49.87 -13.10
CA GLU A 376 -11.28 50.86 -13.83
C GLU A 376 -12.77 50.49 -13.69
#